data_e82b8d2b54b01fbf0d3e67a096abaec1
#
_entry.id   e82b8d2b54b01fbf0d3e67a096abaec1
#
_cell.length_a   1.000
_cell.length_b   1.000
_cell.length_c   1.000
_cell.angle_alpha   90.00
_cell.angle_beta   90.00
_cell.angle_gamma   90.00
#
_symmetry.space_group_name_H-M   'P 1'
#
loop_
_entity.id
_entity.type
_entity.pdbx_description
1 polymer ?
#
loop_
_entity_poly.entity_id
_entity_poly.type
_entity_poly.pdbx_seq_one_letter_code
_entity_poly.pdbx_strand_id
1 'polypeptide(L)'
;MKQKILLLATALAGLWGMAQAQTLSVNPITVDAEAQTELCVNIEGATSMTALQFNLALPEGFAFKQNEGNYGIELSAATAGHTLSVSELTSGELLVVLYNMNLNTFKDGALLTLPLVAGAEAGTSNGALSKVRMATTSAESNALDNVNFSATINAAAFELKVSAVGLATMYLNQNAVIPADAEVYVASEVTETSIVLEAVTGVLPANTGVVVRANQGTYTFAYTNDSASPIANNLFKGTAENAYILPSAGSTAYVLSVVDGDVGMYRAALNAEGKFLNNANKAYLELANNRLGISDDELDTSVGGAQLSKGFSFQFPEATGISGVTTPSTLSNTYYDLQGRKVAQPTRGIYIFNGKKVAF
;
A
#
# COMPACT_ATOMS: atom_id res chain seq x y z
N MET A 1 5.33 74.52 -10.68
CA MET A 1 5.94 73.70 -11.79
C MET A 1 6.78 72.50 -11.35
N LYS A 2 7.02 72.30 -10.05
CA LYS A 2 7.84 71.11 -9.58
C LYS A 2 7.08 69.81 -9.34
N GLN A 3 5.76 69.84 -9.29
CA GLN A 3 4.95 68.61 -9.03
C GLN A 3 4.54 67.84 -10.29
N LYS A 4 4.63 68.44 -11.48
CA LYS A 4 4.27 67.72 -12.74
C LYS A 4 5.42 66.93 -13.36
N ILE A 5 6.65 67.14 -12.93
CA ILE A 5 7.83 66.42 -13.42
C ILE A 5 8.01 65.05 -12.67
N LEU A 6 7.52 64.99 -11.43
CA LEU A 6 7.63 63.77 -10.61
C LEU A 6 6.63 62.65 -11.03
N LEU A 7 5.50 63.02 -11.65
CA LEU A 7 4.51 62.06 -12.14
C LEU A 7 4.87 61.44 -13.48
N LEU A 8 5.80 62.02 -14.25
CA LEU A 8 6.24 61.46 -15.52
C LEU A 8 7.39 60.47 -15.35
N ALA A 9 8.17 60.57 -14.27
CA ALA A 9 9.26 59.65 -13.98
C ALA A 9 8.79 58.31 -13.40
N THR A 10 7.65 58.30 -12.71
CA THR A 10 7.04 57.06 -12.18
C THR A 10 6.26 56.24 -13.22
N ALA A 11 5.83 56.89 -14.33
CA ALA A 11 5.16 56.17 -15.42
C ALA A 11 6.13 55.47 -16.39
N LEU A 12 7.44 55.83 -16.38
CA LEU A 12 8.45 55.21 -17.25
C LEU A 12 9.15 54.00 -16.58
N ALA A 13 9.02 53.84 -15.26
CA ALA A 13 9.59 52.68 -14.54
C ALA A 13 8.71 51.43 -14.59
N GLY A 14 7.51 51.49 -15.17
CA GLY A 14 6.55 50.39 -15.24
C GLY A 14 6.57 49.56 -16.54
N LEU A 15 7.50 49.88 -17.48
CA LEU A 15 7.56 49.23 -18.80
C LEU A 15 8.85 48.45 -19.06
N TRP A 16 9.61 48.14 -18.01
CA TRP A 16 10.62 47.12 -18.14
C TRP A 16 9.87 45.79 -17.95
N GLY A 17 9.44 45.21 -19.07
CA GLY A 17 8.99 43.84 -19.08
C GLY A 17 10.07 43.00 -18.42
N MET A 18 9.76 42.37 -17.28
CA MET A 18 10.62 41.37 -16.70
C MET A 18 10.81 40.32 -17.79
N ALA A 19 11.99 40.22 -18.35
CA ALA A 19 12.36 39.07 -19.17
C ALA A 19 12.12 37.85 -18.28
N GLN A 20 11.10 37.06 -18.60
CA GLN A 20 10.80 35.84 -17.86
C GLN A 20 12.02 34.95 -18.01
N ALA A 21 12.64 34.56 -16.89
CA ALA A 21 13.77 33.65 -16.90
C ALA A 21 13.29 32.32 -17.45
N GLN A 22 14.06 31.74 -18.36
CA GLN A 22 13.77 30.40 -18.89
C GLN A 22 14.02 29.37 -17.80
N THR A 23 13.06 28.51 -17.55
CA THR A 23 13.17 27.44 -16.57
C THR A 23 12.78 26.10 -17.17
N LEU A 24 13.61 25.10 -16.90
CA LEU A 24 13.25 23.69 -17.10
C LEU A 24 12.75 23.11 -15.80
N SER A 25 11.82 22.18 -15.89
CA SER A 25 11.35 21.43 -14.74
C SER A 25 11.01 20.00 -15.11
N VAL A 26 11.10 19.12 -14.12
CA VAL A 26 10.65 17.73 -14.18
C VAL A 26 9.77 17.49 -12.97
N ASN A 27 8.56 16.99 -13.18
CA ASN A 27 7.67 16.66 -12.08
C ASN A 27 8.21 15.48 -11.27
N PRO A 28 8.01 15.45 -9.95
CA PRO A 28 8.31 14.27 -9.16
C PRO A 28 7.59 13.03 -9.70
N ILE A 29 8.29 11.90 -9.71
CA ILE A 29 7.77 10.62 -10.18
C ILE A 29 7.40 9.78 -8.95
N THR A 30 6.22 9.15 -8.98
CA THR A 30 5.84 8.13 -8.01
C THR A 30 5.23 6.96 -8.77
N VAL A 31 5.75 5.76 -8.55
CA VAL A 31 5.37 4.55 -9.29
C VAL A 31 5.56 3.33 -8.39
N ASP A 32 4.83 2.25 -8.66
CA ASP A 32 5.00 0.99 -7.95
C ASP A 32 6.20 0.21 -8.51
N ALA A 33 6.79 -0.64 -7.69
CA ALA A 33 7.91 -1.49 -8.09
C ALA A 33 7.57 -2.29 -9.36
N GLU A 34 8.56 -2.43 -10.26
CA GLU A 34 8.47 -3.11 -11.56
C GLU A 34 7.45 -2.52 -12.55
N ALA A 35 6.79 -1.42 -12.19
CA ALA A 35 5.83 -0.77 -13.07
C ALA A 35 6.50 0.21 -14.05
N GLN A 36 5.77 0.55 -15.11
CA GLN A 36 6.19 1.53 -16.10
C GLN A 36 5.66 2.91 -15.71
N THR A 37 6.43 3.94 -16.02
CA THR A 37 6.07 5.34 -15.80
C THR A 37 6.67 6.21 -16.91
N GLU A 38 6.38 7.50 -16.88
CA GLU A 38 6.91 8.47 -17.82
C GLU A 38 7.57 9.64 -17.09
N LEU A 39 8.74 10.05 -17.57
CA LEU A 39 9.39 11.29 -17.19
C LEU A 39 8.99 12.36 -18.20
N CYS A 40 8.44 13.46 -17.70
CA CYS A 40 8.05 14.61 -18.52
C CYS A 40 8.98 15.79 -18.22
N VAL A 41 9.64 16.32 -19.25
CA VAL A 41 10.45 17.54 -19.17
C VAL A 41 9.59 18.71 -19.64
N ASN A 42 9.46 19.73 -18.81
CA ASN A 42 8.69 20.94 -19.07
C ASN A 42 9.61 22.16 -19.20
N ILE A 43 9.15 23.17 -19.93
CA ILE A 43 9.81 24.46 -20.10
C ILE A 43 8.83 25.61 -19.91
N GLU A 44 9.32 26.69 -19.33
CA GLU A 44 8.62 27.99 -19.25
C GLU A 44 9.54 29.12 -19.70
N GLY A 45 8.97 30.17 -20.29
CA GLY A 45 9.69 31.32 -20.79
C GLY A 45 10.52 31.10 -22.05
N ALA A 46 10.21 30.05 -22.83
CA ALA A 46 11.04 29.55 -23.95
C ALA A 46 10.80 30.22 -25.32
N THR A 47 9.99 31.25 -25.40
CA THR A 47 9.52 31.85 -26.66
C THR A 47 10.60 32.45 -27.58
N SER A 48 11.84 32.55 -27.10
CA SER A 48 13.01 32.99 -27.89
C SER A 48 14.03 31.86 -28.16
N MET A 49 13.77 30.65 -27.67
CA MET A 49 14.70 29.51 -27.71
C MET A 49 14.39 28.58 -28.87
N THR A 50 15.41 28.24 -29.65
CA THR A 50 15.31 27.40 -30.86
C THR A 50 15.99 26.05 -30.74
N ALA A 51 16.85 25.89 -29.74
CA ALA A 51 17.53 24.64 -29.44
C ALA A 51 17.73 24.46 -27.94
N LEU A 52 17.73 23.21 -27.49
CA LEU A 52 17.96 22.81 -26.11
C LEU A 52 18.84 21.57 -26.09
N GLN A 53 19.81 21.55 -25.16
CA GLN A 53 20.63 20.40 -24.89
C GLN A 53 20.69 20.19 -23.37
N PHE A 54 20.67 18.92 -22.94
CA PHE A 54 20.93 18.53 -21.56
C PHE A 54 21.42 17.08 -21.47
N ASN A 55 22.09 16.75 -20.37
CA ASN A 55 22.35 15.39 -19.97
C ASN A 55 21.28 14.97 -18.96
N LEU A 56 20.66 13.81 -19.16
CA LEU A 56 19.69 13.21 -18.23
C LEU A 56 20.35 12.07 -17.48
N ALA A 57 20.48 12.24 -16.16
CA ALA A 57 20.82 11.17 -15.23
C ALA A 57 19.52 10.65 -14.58
N LEU A 58 19.25 9.35 -14.71
CA LEU A 58 18.09 8.74 -14.07
C LEU A 58 18.30 8.63 -12.56
N PRO A 59 17.19 8.68 -11.78
CA PRO A 59 17.20 8.29 -10.37
C PRO A 59 17.63 6.82 -10.23
N GLU A 60 18.29 6.49 -9.14
CA GLU A 60 18.63 5.10 -8.82
C GLU A 60 17.35 4.24 -8.76
N GLY A 61 17.43 3.01 -9.27
CA GLY A 61 16.29 2.11 -9.37
C GLY A 61 15.45 2.27 -10.62
N PHE A 62 15.69 3.28 -11.46
CA PHE A 62 14.99 3.46 -12.74
C PHE A 62 15.87 3.09 -13.93
N ALA A 63 15.25 2.54 -14.96
CA ALA A 63 15.88 2.22 -16.21
C ALA A 63 15.10 2.83 -17.39
N PHE A 64 15.81 3.14 -18.47
CA PHE A 64 15.17 3.51 -19.73
C PHE A 64 14.45 2.31 -20.34
N LYS A 65 13.20 2.51 -20.74
CA LYS A 65 12.48 1.50 -21.53
C LYS A 65 12.98 1.59 -22.97
N GLN A 66 13.92 0.70 -23.32
CA GLN A 66 14.47 0.64 -24.66
C GLN A 66 13.79 -0.46 -25.50
N ASN A 67 13.59 -0.16 -26.78
CA ASN A 67 13.23 -1.18 -27.76
C ASN A 67 14.19 -1.05 -28.95
N GLU A 68 15.05 -2.05 -29.17
CA GLU A 68 16.06 -2.09 -30.25
C GLU A 68 16.95 -0.82 -30.32
N GLY A 69 17.34 -0.27 -29.15
CA GLY A 69 18.14 0.95 -29.05
C GLY A 69 17.34 2.27 -29.18
N ASN A 70 16.03 2.18 -29.31
CA ASN A 70 15.14 3.33 -29.28
C ASN A 70 14.62 3.55 -27.87
N TYR A 71 14.82 4.74 -27.32
CA TYR A 71 14.38 5.15 -25.97
C TYR A 71 12.89 5.50 -25.89
N GLY A 72 12.15 5.47 -27.01
CA GLY A 72 10.72 5.78 -27.03
C GLY A 72 10.38 7.22 -26.62
N ILE A 73 11.32 8.16 -26.79
CA ILE A 73 11.08 9.56 -26.44
C ILE A 73 10.09 10.17 -27.42
N GLU A 74 9.01 10.73 -26.89
CA GLU A 74 7.98 11.42 -27.66
C GLU A 74 8.09 12.93 -27.47
N LEU A 75 8.07 13.67 -28.59
CA LEU A 75 8.03 15.13 -28.59
C LEU A 75 6.60 15.62 -28.46
N SER A 76 6.40 16.63 -27.65
CA SER A 76 5.09 17.24 -27.46
C SER A 76 4.78 18.35 -28.48
N ALA A 77 3.60 18.94 -28.37
CA ALA A 77 3.20 20.07 -29.21
C ALA A 77 4.06 21.34 -28.99
N ALA A 78 4.72 21.48 -27.83
CA ALA A 78 5.62 22.59 -27.52
C ALA A 78 6.91 22.55 -28.34
N THR A 79 7.29 21.36 -28.83
CA THR A 79 8.46 21.12 -29.68
C THR A 79 8.10 20.85 -31.14
N ALA A 80 6.91 21.25 -31.58
CA ALA A 80 6.45 20.97 -32.94
C ALA A 80 7.47 21.46 -34.01
N GLY A 81 7.91 20.55 -34.87
CA GLY A 81 8.89 20.81 -35.91
C GLY A 81 10.37 20.79 -35.48
N HIS A 82 10.66 20.51 -34.19
CA HIS A 82 12.03 20.28 -33.72
C HIS A 82 12.48 18.85 -34.03
N THR A 83 13.78 18.70 -34.22
CA THR A 83 14.46 17.41 -34.39
C THR A 83 15.03 16.98 -33.03
N LEU A 84 14.80 15.74 -32.66
CA LEU A 84 15.37 15.10 -31.48
C LEU A 84 16.62 14.28 -31.89
N SER A 85 17.70 14.47 -31.17
CA SER A 85 18.88 13.61 -31.20
C SER A 85 19.19 13.11 -29.79
N VAL A 86 19.42 11.82 -29.66
CA VAL A 86 19.69 11.19 -28.37
C VAL A 86 20.94 10.32 -28.48
N SER A 87 21.84 10.41 -27.52
CA SER A 87 23.04 9.59 -27.44
C SER A 87 23.30 9.18 -25.98
N GLU A 88 23.59 7.91 -25.76
CA GLU A 88 24.02 7.44 -24.45
C GLU A 88 25.51 7.76 -24.25
N LEU A 89 25.81 8.34 -23.10
CA LEU A 89 27.18 8.66 -22.69
C LEU A 89 27.79 7.47 -21.97
N THR A 90 29.12 7.42 -21.89
CA THR A 90 29.88 6.40 -21.14
C THR A 90 29.55 6.40 -19.64
N SER A 91 28.96 7.47 -19.12
CA SER A 91 28.45 7.57 -17.74
C SER A 91 27.10 6.89 -17.53
N GLY A 92 26.43 6.42 -18.59
CA GLY A 92 25.04 5.93 -18.52
C GLY A 92 23.98 7.02 -18.58
N GLU A 93 24.38 8.31 -18.66
CA GLU A 93 23.47 9.43 -18.88
C GLU A 93 23.02 9.49 -20.34
N LEU A 94 21.84 10.01 -20.63
CA LEU A 94 21.46 10.37 -21.99
C LEU A 94 21.78 11.83 -22.28
N LEU A 95 22.54 12.08 -23.36
CA LEU A 95 22.61 13.38 -23.99
C LEU A 95 21.40 13.57 -24.91
N VAL A 96 20.55 14.51 -24.57
CA VAL A 96 19.36 14.88 -25.32
C VAL A 96 19.60 16.24 -25.99
N VAL A 97 19.36 16.31 -27.29
CA VAL A 97 19.48 17.54 -28.08
C VAL A 97 18.20 17.73 -28.90
N LEU A 98 17.57 18.88 -28.70
CA LEU A 98 16.42 19.35 -29.49
C LEU A 98 16.85 20.58 -30.28
N TYR A 99 16.62 20.58 -31.57
CA TYR A 99 16.97 21.72 -32.44
C TYR A 99 15.99 21.87 -33.61
N ASN A 100 15.89 23.10 -34.11
CA ASN A 100 15.07 23.40 -35.27
C ASN A 100 15.89 24.14 -36.36
N MET A 101 16.01 23.53 -37.54
CA MET A 101 16.79 24.11 -38.64
C MET A 101 16.18 25.40 -39.22
N ASN A 102 14.90 25.63 -39.02
CA ASN A 102 14.20 26.85 -39.43
C ASN A 102 14.15 27.91 -38.32
N LEU A 103 14.88 27.67 -37.21
CA LEU A 103 14.91 28.55 -36.03
C LEU A 103 13.51 28.79 -35.40
N ASN A 104 12.58 27.87 -35.57
CA ASN A 104 11.32 27.93 -34.85
C ASN A 104 11.59 27.83 -33.33
N THR A 105 10.88 28.62 -32.55
CA THR A 105 11.03 28.66 -31.10
C THR A 105 10.18 27.59 -30.43
N PHE A 106 10.58 27.17 -29.22
CA PHE A 106 9.74 26.37 -28.35
C PHE A 106 8.51 27.16 -27.89
N LYS A 107 7.48 26.42 -27.53
CA LYS A 107 6.35 26.95 -26.73
C LYS A 107 6.49 26.50 -25.30
N ASP A 108 5.90 27.24 -24.38
CA ASP A 108 5.85 26.85 -22.99
C ASP A 108 5.00 25.58 -22.81
N GLY A 109 5.38 24.74 -21.86
CA GLY A 109 4.71 23.50 -21.52
C GLY A 109 5.62 22.27 -21.60
N ALA A 110 5.01 21.08 -21.74
CA ALA A 110 5.76 19.84 -21.87
C ALA A 110 6.57 19.83 -23.18
N LEU A 111 7.87 19.55 -23.10
CA LEU A 111 8.77 19.42 -24.25
C LEU A 111 8.78 17.98 -24.80
N LEU A 112 9.01 17.03 -23.92
CA LEU A 112 9.11 15.62 -24.25
C LEU A 112 8.68 14.74 -23.09
N THR A 113 8.28 13.53 -23.42
CA THR A 113 8.08 12.43 -22.48
C THR A 113 9.03 11.28 -22.78
N LEU A 114 9.48 10.61 -21.74
CA LEU A 114 10.41 9.50 -21.80
C LEU A 114 9.88 8.33 -20.96
N PRO A 115 9.60 7.17 -21.58
CA PRO A 115 9.12 6.01 -20.83
C PRO A 115 10.24 5.38 -20.00
N LEU A 116 9.94 5.11 -18.73
CA LEU A 116 10.83 4.49 -17.76
C LEU A 116 10.21 3.21 -17.19
N VAL A 117 11.09 2.37 -16.65
CA VAL A 117 10.71 1.19 -15.87
C VAL A 117 11.33 1.32 -14.49
N ALA A 118 10.51 1.16 -13.44
CA ALA A 118 10.98 1.07 -12.06
C ALA A 118 11.53 -0.33 -11.76
N GLY A 119 12.57 -0.40 -10.95
CA GLY A 119 13.10 -1.66 -10.42
C GLY A 119 12.23 -2.24 -9.31
N ALA A 120 12.67 -3.36 -8.76
CA ALA A 120 11.97 -4.08 -7.69
C ALA A 120 12.13 -3.43 -6.30
N GLU A 121 13.22 -2.68 -6.08
CA GLU A 121 13.58 -2.12 -4.79
C GLU A 121 12.82 -0.80 -4.55
N ALA A 122 12.05 -0.75 -3.46
CA ALA A 122 11.36 0.47 -3.03
C ALA A 122 12.35 1.49 -2.47
N GLY A 123 12.07 2.76 -2.73
CA GLY A 123 12.91 3.83 -2.22
C GLY A 123 12.67 5.16 -2.92
N THR A 124 13.27 6.21 -2.39
CA THR A 124 13.28 7.54 -3.01
C THR A 124 14.70 7.91 -3.39
N SER A 125 14.88 8.30 -4.64
CA SER A 125 16.16 8.71 -5.22
C SER A 125 16.00 9.99 -6.04
N ASN A 126 17.10 10.57 -6.51
CA ASN A 126 17.05 11.80 -7.29
C ASN A 126 17.66 11.59 -8.66
N GLY A 127 16.99 12.12 -9.67
CA GLY A 127 17.52 12.30 -11.01
C GLY A 127 17.90 13.74 -11.28
N ALA A 128 18.59 13.99 -12.38
CA ALA A 128 19.04 15.33 -12.74
C ALA A 128 19.07 15.56 -14.25
N LEU A 129 18.69 16.79 -14.65
CA LEU A 129 19.10 17.37 -15.92
C LEU A 129 20.32 18.22 -15.66
N SER A 130 21.45 17.91 -16.27
CA SER A 130 22.72 18.62 -16.11
C SER A 130 23.25 19.16 -17.43
N LYS A 131 24.23 20.05 -17.37
CA LYS A 131 24.84 20.69 -18.57
C LYS A 131 23.80 21.28 -19.52
N VAL A 132 22.74 21.87 -18.94
CA VAL A 132 21.65 22.45 -19.70
C VAL A 132 22.13 23.65 -20.48
N ARG A 133 21.91 23.65 -21.80
CA ARG A 133 22.21 24.77 -22.68
C ARG A 133 21.06 25.03 -23.63
N MET A 134 20.77 26.29 -23.85
CA MET A 134 19.76 26.75 -24.80
C MET A 134 20.38 27.70 -25.81
N ALA A 135 19.91 27.63 -27.04
CA ALA A 135 20.28 28.60 -28.07
C ALA A 135 19.07 29.47 -28.46
N THR A 136 19.34 30.75 -28.67
CA THR A 136 18.35 31.74 -29.11
C THR A 136 18.27 31.82 -30.63
N THR A 137 17.29 32.56 -31.15
CA THR A 137 17.17 32.90 -32.58
C THR A 137 18.36 33.69 -33.11
N SER A 138 19.12 34.38 -32.23
CA SER A 138 20.39 35.07 -32.57
C SER A 138 21.63 34.19 -32.45
N ALA A 139 21.46 32.86 -32.29
CA ALA A 139 22.53 31.87 -32.09
C ALA A 139 23.38 32.08 -30.82
N GLU A 140 22.89 32.88 -29.87
CA GLU A 140 23.51 32.95 -28.54
C GLU A 140 23.20 31.71 -27.74
N SER A 141 24.20 31.13 -27.07
CA SER A 141 24.03 29.97 -26.22
C SER A 141 24.09 30.36 -24.75
N ASN A 142 23.01 30.11 -24.03
CA ASN A 142 22.87 30.33 -22.60
C ASN A 142 22.96 29.02 -21.83
N ALA A 143 23.76 28.96 -20.77
CA ALA A 143 23.71 27.88 -19.80
C ALA A 143 22.58 28.14 -18.81
N LEU A 144 21.82 27.12 -18.48
CA LEU A 144 20.84 27.15 -17.40
C LEU A 144 21.32 26.30 -16.23
N ASP A 145 20.71 26.54 -15.07
CA ASP A 145 20.96 25.75 -13.88
C ASP A 145 20.55 24.29 -14.08
N ASN A 146 21.21 23.40 -13.35
CA ASN A 146 20.82 22.01 -13.30
C ASN A 146 19.45 21.86 -12.64
N VAL A 147 18.65 20.91 -13.12
CA VAL A 147 17.33 20.59 -12.57
C VAL A 147 17.42 19.25 -11.86
N ASN A 148 17.16 19.25 -10.56
CA ASN A 148 17.03 18.01 -9.80
C ASN A 148 15.54 17.67 -9.64
N PHE A 149 15.22 16.39 -9.70
CA PHE A 149 13.86 15.89 -9.46
C PHE A 149 13.91 14.63 -8.62
N SER A 150 12.88 14.40 -7.82
CA SER A 150 12.75 13.20 -7.00
C SER A 150 11.93 12.14 -7.72
N ALA A 151 12.27 10.89 -7.47
CA ALA A 151 11.47 9.75 -7.91
C ALA A 151 11.34 8.73 -6.76
N THR A 152 10.12 8.25 -6.56
CA THR A 152 9.80 7.28 -5.52
C THR A 152 9.26 6.01 -6.16
N ILE A 153 9.86 4.88 -5.82
CA ILE A 153 9.36 3.54 -6.11
C ILE A 153 8.64 3.06 -4.85
N ASN A 154 7.34 2.85 -4.94
CA ASN A 154 6.57 2.24 -3.86
C ASN A 154 6.87 0.74 -3.79
N ALA A 155 6.89 0.16 -2.59
CA ALA A 155 6.94 -1.29 -2.45
C ALA A 155 5.71 -1.91 -3.13
N ALA A 156 5.92 -3.00 -3.86
CA ALA A 156 4.82 -3.84 -4.28
C ALA A 156 4.03 -4.28 -3.05
N ALA A 157 2.70 -4.37 -3.13
CA ALA A 157 1.86 -4.61 -1.97
C ALA A 157 0.65 -5.49 -2.32
N PHE A 158 0.11 -6.15 -1.30
CA PHE A 158 -1.18 -6.81 -1.36
C PHE A 158 -2.23 -5.95 -0.66
N GLU A 159 -3.36 -5.71 -1.33
CA GLU A 159 -4.50 -5.02 -0.74
C GLU A 159 -5.53 -6.01 -0.21
N LEU A 160 -5.71 -6.05 1.11
CA LEU A 160 -6.73 -6.83 1.78
C LEU A 160 -7.98 -5.99 2.03
N LYS A 161 -9.13 -6.44 1.51
CA LYS A 161 -10.43 -5.87 1.84
C LYS A 161 -11.03 -6.59 3.04
N VAL A 162 -11.30 -5.85 4.11
CA VAL A 162 -12.01 -6.32 5.31
C VAL A 162 -13.44 -5.78 5.24
N SER A 163 -14.42 -6.69 5.35
CA SER A 163 -15.84 -6.35 5.33
C SER A 163 -16.34 -5.85 6.69
N ALA A 164 -17.61 -5.51 6.78
CA ALA A 164 -18.23 -5.04 8.04
C ALA A 164 -18.17 -6.05 9.20
N VAL A 165 -17.91 -7.34 8.93
CA VAL A 165 -17.71 -8.35 9.97
C VAL A 165 -16.37 -8.22 10.71
N GLY A 166 -15.46 -7.37 10.21
CA GLY A 166 -14.22 -7.06 10.89
C GLY A 166 -13.15 -8.15 10.82
N LEU A 167 -13.37 -9.23 10.05
CA LEU A 167 -12.45 -10.35 9.91
C LEU A 167 -12.25 -10.72 8.43
N ALA A 168 -11.03 -11.12 8.10
CA ALA A 168 -10.69 -11.68 6.79
C ALA A 168 -9.59 -12.74 6.96
N THR A 169 -9.51 -13.73 6.06
CA THR A 169 -8.34 -14.62 5.97
C THR A 169 -7.40 -14.14 4.88
N MET A 170 -6.10 -14.36 5.08
CA MET A 170 -5.07 -13.99 4.12
C MET A 170 -3.96 -15.03 4.07
N TYR A 171 -3.37 -15.18 2.88
CA TYR A 171 -2.17 -15.98 2.64
C TYR A 171 -1.34 -15.27 1.56
N LEU A 172 -0.07 -15.01 1.83
CA LEU A 172 0.85 -14.36 0.90
C LEU A 172 2.06 -15.26 0.67
N ASN A 173 2.58 -15.29 -0.54
CA ASN A 173 3.79 -16.03 -0.91
C ASN A 173 5.08 -15.22 -0.75
N GLN A 174 4.98 -13.99 -0.26
CA GLN A 174 6.10 -13.09 0.05
C GLN A 174 5.96 -12.56 1.47
N ASN A 175 7.09 -12.16 2.08
CA ASN A 175 7.06 -11.44 3.35
C ASN A 175 6.36 -10.09 3.17
N ALA A 176 5.58 -9.68 4.14
CA ALA A 176 4.85 -8.42 4.08
C ALA A 176 4.84 -7.68 5.42
N VAL A 177 4.96 -6.36 5.37
CA VAL A 177 4.83 -5.51 6.56
C VAL A 177 3.36 -5.45 6.96
N ILE A 178 3.08 -5.73 8.24
CA ILE A 178 1.73 -5.64 8.80
C ILE A 178 1.41 -4.16 9.04
N PRO A 179 0.32 -3.62 8.43
CA PRO A 179 -0.08 -2.24 8.66
C PRO A 179 -0.52 -2.01 10.12
N ALA A 180 -0.22 -0.84 10.67
CA ALA A 180 -0.41 -0.53 12.10
C ALA A 180 -1.88 -0.57 12.57
N ASP A 181 -2.84 -0.46 11.66
CA ASP A 181 -4.28 -0.45 11.90
C ASP A 181 -4.95 -1.81 11.64
N ALA A 182 -4.15 -2.87 11.39
CA ALA A 182 -4.61 -4.25 11.26
C ALA A 182 -3.92 -5.15 12.28
N GLU A 183 -4.68 -6.06 12.85
CA GLU A 183 -4.18 -7.10 13.76
C GLU A 183 -4.16 -8.44 13.01
N VAL A 184 -3.02 -9.12 13.03
CA VAL A 184 -2.79 -10.36 12.28
C VAL A 184 -2.55 -11.51 13.25
N TYR A 185 -3.18 -12.66 12.98
CA TYR A 185 -3.16 -13.80 13.87
C TYR A 185 -2.95 -15.11 13.11
N VAL A 186 -2.20 -16.02 13.72
CA VAL A 186 -2.08 -17.43 13.33
C VAL A 186 -2.91 -18.30 14.26
N ALA A 187 -3.27 -19.52 13.82
CA ALA A 187 -3.95 -20.50 14.64
C ALA A 187 -2.92 -21.41 15.31
N SER A 188 -2.80 -21.33 16.65
CA SER A 188 -1.87 -22.16 17.42
C SER A 188 -2.51 -23.45 17.94
N GLU A 189 -3.81 -23.41 18.23
CA GLU A 189 -4.55 -24.55 18.78
C GLU A 189 -6.02 -24.50 18.32
N VAL A 190 -6.67 -25.65 18.29
CA VAL A 190 -8.11 -25.80 18.09
C VAL A 190 -8.70 -26.56 19.26
N THR A 191 -9.68 -25.98 19.91
CA THR A 191 -10.51 -26.61 20.95
C THR A 191 -11.77 -27.24 20.31
N GLU A 192 -12.69 -27.75 21.11
CA GLU A 192 -13.96 -28.31 20.60
C GLU A 192 -14.84 -27.28 19.88
N THR A 193 -14.72 -26.00 20.22
CA THR A 193 -15.61 -24.93 19.72
C THR A 193 -14.90 -23.69 19.21
N SER A 194 -13.58 -23.58 19.43
CA SER A 194 -12.84 -22.36 19.08
C SER A 194 -11.44 -22.64 18.57
N ILE A 195 -10.90 -21.66 17.86
CA ILE A 195 -9.53 -21.60 17.38
C ILE A 195 -8.79 -20.60 18.25
N VAL A 196 -7.75 -21.04 18.93
CA VAL A 196 -6.85 -20.20 19.72
C VAL A 196 -5.90 -19.49 18.78
N LEU A 197 -5.86 -18.19 18.85
CA LEU A 197 -5.08 -17.32 17.99
C LEU A 197 -3.88 -16.74 18.71
N GLU A 198 -2.76 -16.65 18.02
CA GLU A 198 -1.56 -15.93 18.46
C GLU A 198 -1.27 -14.76 17.53
N ALA A 199 -0.93 -13.59 18.12
CA ALA A 199 -0.68 -12.37 17.36
C ALA A 199 0.66 -12.43 16.62
N VAL A 200 0.66 -11.97 15.39
CA VAL A 200 1.87 -11.72 14.58
C VAL A 200 2.05 -10.21 14.46
N THR A 201 3.26 -9.74 14.70
CA THR A 201 3.59 -8.31 14.63
C THR A 201 4.81 -8.05 13.74
N GLY A 202 4.90 -6.85 13.19
CA GLY A 202 6.02 -6.43 12.35
C GLY A 202 5.93 -6.98 10.94
N VAL A 203 6.65 -8.04 10.63
CA VAL A 203 6.67 -8.67 9.30
C VAL A 203 5.97 -10.02 9.34
N LEU A 204 4.95 -10.17 8.49
CA LEU A 204 4.30 -11.46 8.22
C LEU A 204 5.21 -12.30 7.32
N PRO A 205 5.63 -13.51 7.75
CA PRO A 205 6.45 -14.37 6.91
C PRO A 205 5.67 -14.87 5.68
N ALA A 206 6.37 -15.06 4.59
CA ALA A 206 5.85 -15.72 3.39
C ALA A 206 5.27 -17.10 3.71
N ASN A 207 4.30 -17.52 2.90
CA ASN A 207 3.64 -18.84 3.00
C ASN A 207 2.96 -19.10 4.34
N THR A 208 2.47 -18.04 4.99
CA THR A 208 1.79 -18.11 6.27
C THR A 208 0.32 -17.75 6.11
N GLY A 209 -0.57 -18.71 6.42
CA GLY A 209 -2.02 -18.47 6.48
C GLY A 209 -2.37 -17.72 7.77
N VAL A 210 -3.23 -16.71 7.70
CA VAL A 210 -3.59 -15.88 8.85
C VAL A 210 -5.07 -15.47 8.83
N VAL A 211 -5.56 -15.09 10.00
CA VAL A 211 -6.77 -14.26 10.16
C VAL A 211 -6.35 -12.83 10.47
N VAL A 212 -6.96 -11.89 9.79
CA VAL A 212 -6.77 -10.44 10.00
C VAL A 212 -8.03 -9.88 10.64
N ARG A 213 -7.86 -9.16 11.74
CA ARG A 213 -8.90 -8.40 12.42
C ARG A 213 -8.65 -6.91 12.22
N ALA A 214 -9.63 -6.21 11.66
CA ALA A 214 -9.57 -4.78 11.42
C ALA A 214 -10.98 -4.21 11.20
N ASN A 215 -11.14 -2.91 11.24
CA ASN A 215 -12.37 -2.26 10.85
C ASN A 215 -12.67 -2.50 9.36
N GLN A 216 -13.91 -2.27 8.94
CA GLN A 216 -14.23 -2.31 7.50
C GLN A 216 -13.36 -1.32 6.72
N GLY A 217 -12.62 -1.81 5.71
CA GLY A 217 -11.70 -0.98 4.92
C GLY A 217 -10.81 -1.81 4.00
N THR A 218 -9.86 -1.12 3.38
CA THR A 218 -8.79 -1.71 2.58
C THR A 218 -7.47 -1.48 3.30
N TYR A 219 -6.67 -2.54 3.45
CA TYR A 219 -5.41 -2.55 4.19
C TYR A 219 -4.28 -2.97 3.27
N THR A 220 -3.22 -2.17 3.22
CA THR A 220 -2.07 -2.37 2.33
C THR A 220 -0.97 -3.11 3.07
N PHE A 221 -0.68 -4.34 2.66
CA PHE A 221 0.42 -5.17 3.12
C PHE A 221 1.58 -5.01 2.14
N ALA A 222 2.50 -4.10 2.44
CA ALA A 222 3.67 -3.85 1.60
C ALA A 222 4.62 -5.05 1.63
N TYR A 223 5.00 -5.59 0.48
CA TYR A 223 6.00 -6.64 0.41
C TYR A 223 7.37 -6.11 0.84
N THR A 224 8.17 -6.98 1.45
CA THR A 224 9.49 -6.61 1.96
C THR A 224 10.48 -7.76 1.80
N ASN A 225 11.76 -7.41 1.61
CA ASN A 225 12.88 -8.34 1.66
C ASN A 225 13.42 -8.55 3.08
N ASP A 226 12.85 -7.86 4.07
CA ASP A 226 13.21 -8.07 5.46
C ASP A 226 12.98 -9.51 5.87
N SER A 227 13.94 -10.08 6.59
CA SER A 227 13.83 -11.45 7.07
C SER A 227 12.77 -11.57 8.15
N ALA A 228 11.88 -12.55 7.99
CA ALA A 228 10.93 -12.94 9.01
C ALA A 228 11.15 -14.41 9.38
N SER A 229 11.09 -14.72 10.68
CA SER A 229 11.22 -16.12 11.13
C SER A 229 9.92 -16.86 10.79
N PRO A 230 10.01 -18.07 10.21
CA PRO A 230 8.84 -18.92 9.98
C PRO A 230 8.08 -19.17 11.29
N ILE A 231 6.77 -19.12 11.24
CA ILE A 231 5.92 -19.36 12.42
C ILE A 231 5.70 -20.87 12.53
N ALA A 232 6.22 -21.44 13.60
CA ALA A 232 6.01 -22.86 13.90
C ALA A 232 4.56 -23.09 14.38
N ASN A 233 4.02 -24.27 14.08
CA ASN A 233 2.71 -24.74 14.59
C ASN A 233 1.49 -23.93 14.14
N ASN A 234 1.58 -23.16 13.05
CA ASN A 234 0.40 -22.54 12.47
C ASN A 234 -0.48 -23.59 11.78
N LEU A 235 -1.74 -23.66 12.18
CA LEU A 235 -2.72 -24.60 11.63
C LEU A 235 -3.43 -24.08 10.38
N PHE A 236 -3.36 -22.77 10.11
CA PHE A 236 -3.88 -22.22 8.86
C PHE A 236 -2.98 -22.59 7.68
N LYS A 237 -3.61 -23.06 6.62
CA LYS A 237 -3.06 -23.27 5.29
C LYS A 237 -3.58 -22.20 4.34
N GLY A 238 -3.04 -22.09 3.15
CA GLY A 238 -3.55 -21.15 2.16
C GLY A 238 -2.93 -21.35 0.79
N THR A 239 -3.40 -20.57 -0.18
CA THR A 239 -2.89 -20.57 -1.55
C THR A 239 -2.76 -19.13 -2.06
N ALA A 240 -1.68 -18.84 -2.79
CA ALA A 240 -1.49 -17.55 -3.42
C ALA A 240 -2.39 -17.36 -4.66
N GLU A 241 -2.84 -18.49 -5.26
CA GLU A 241 -3.71 -18.50 -6.42
C GLU A 241 -5.00 -19.27 -6.13
N ASN A 242 -6.00 -19.15 -7.02
CA ASN A 242 -7.20 -19.96 -6.95
C ASN A 242 -6.84 -21.44 -7.10
N ALA A 243 -7.26 -22.26 -6.17
CA ALA A 243 -6.97 -23.69 -6.19
C ALA A 243 -8.18 -24.52 -5.73
N TYR A 244 -8.45 -25.64 -6.42
CA TYR A 244 -9.36 -26.68 -5.94
C TYR A 244 -8.59 -27.62 -5.01
N ILE A 245 -8.90 -27.58 -3.73
CA ILE A 245 -8.22 -28.34 -2.68
C ILE A 245 -9.02 -29.58 -2.34
N LEU A 246 -8.38 -30.74 -2.44
CA LEU A 246 -8.89 -31.99 -1.90
C LEU A 246 -8.39 -32.15 -0.45
N PRO A 247 -9.26 -32.13 0.56
CA PRO A 247 -8.82 -32.35 1.94
C PRO A 247 -8.14 -33.74 2.07
N SER A 248 -7.17 -33.82 2.96
CA SER A 248 -6.49 -35.08 3.25
C SER A 248 -7.51 -36.14 3.72
N ALA A 249 -7.25 -37.40 3.44
CA ALA A 249 -8.13 -38.48 3.86
C ALA A 249 -8.35 -38.47 5.40
N GLY A 250 -9.59 -38.52 5.84
CA GLY A 250 -9.96 -38.40 7.25
C GLY A 250 -9.79 -37.01 7.83
N SER A 251 -9.81 -35.96 6.98
CA SER A 251 -9.76 -34.55 7.40
C SER A 251 -10.91 -33.73 6.80
N THR A 252 -11.29 -32.68 7.49
CA THR A 252 -12.30 -31.71 7.06
C THR A 252 -11.68 -30.34 6.92
N ALA A 253 -12.01 -29.64 5.82
CA ALA A 253 -11.60 -28.27 5.57
C ALA A 253 -12.64 -27.26 6.10
N TYR A 254 -12.15 -26.15 6.64
CA TYR A 254 -12.96 -25.06 7.17
C TYR A 254 -12.50 -23.72 6.55
N VAL A 255 -13.46 -22.88 6.19
CA VAL A 255 -13.24 -21.56 5.60
C VAL A 255 -13.95 -20.49 6.42
N LEU A 256 -13.42 -19.27 6.40
CA LEU A 256 -14.08 -18.12 7.05
C LEU A 256 -15.44 -17.87 6.40
N SER A 257 -16.47 -17.86 7.21
CA SER A 257 -17.85 -17.61 6.77
C SER A 257 -18.66 -16.96 7.88
N VAL A 258 -19.88 -16.54 7.53
CA VAL A 258 -20.89 -16.04 8.46
C VAL A 258 -22.09 -16.96 8.36
N VAL A 259 -22.47 -17.57 9.47
CA VAL A 259 -23.65 -18.45 9.56
C VAL A 259 -24.52 -17.96 10.70
N ASP A 260 -25.79 -17.68 10.43
CA ASP A 260 -26.77 -17.17 11.39
C ASP A 260 -26.34 -15.87 12.12
N GLY A 261 -25.45 -15.07 11.48
CA GLY A 261 -24.89 -13.84 12.04
C GLY A 261 -23.57 -14.02 12.79
N ASP A 262 -23.16 -15.25 13.07
CA ASP A 262 -21.90 -15.56 13.73
C ASP A 262 -20.76 -15.74 12.71
N VAL A 263 -19.63 -15.08 12.96
CA VAL A 263 -18.42 -15.16 12.14
C VAL A 263 -17.50 -16.23 12.71
N GLY A 264 -17.03 -17.14 11.85
CA GLY A 264 -16.13 -18.21 12.27
C GLY A 264 -15.58 -19.01 11.09
N MET A 265 -14.86 -20.08 11.42
CA MET A 265 -14.41 -21.06 10.43
C MET A 265 -15.45 -22.17 10.32
N TYR A 266 -16.14 -22.23 9.20
CA TYR A 266 -17.19 -23.21 8.92
C TYR A 266 -16.74 -24.20 7.86
N ARG A 267 -17.34 -25.39 7.88
CA ARG A 267 -17.03 -26.48 6.94
C ARG A 267 -17.12 -25.97 5.50
N ALA A 268 -16.07 -26.21 4.71
CA ALA A 268 -16.05 -25.87 3.31
C ALA A 268 -17.06 -26.73 2.51
N ALA A 269 -17.81 -26.09 1.61
CA ALA A 269 -18.67 -26.81 0.67
C ALA A 269 -17.80 -27.52 -0.37
N LEU A 270 -17.99 -28.84 -0.51
CA LEU A 270 -17.26 -29.66 -1.46
C LEU A 270 -18.05 -29.81 -2.76
N ASN A 271 -17.34 -29.84 -3.88
CA ASN A 271 -17.91 -30.18 -5.18
C ASN A 271 -18.06 -31.74 -5.34
N ALA A 272 -18.56 -32.15 -6.49
CA ALA A 272 -18.76 -33.60 -6.77
C ALA A 272 -17.47 -34.46 -6.73
N GLU A 273 -16.30 -33.81 -6.82
CA GLU A 273 -14.99 -34.47 -6.71
C GLU A 273 -14.42 -34.45 -5.28
N GLY A 274 -15.19 -34.00 -4.31
CA GLY A 274 -14.76 -33.84 -2.91
C GLY A 274 -13.78 -32.70 -2.66
N LYS A 275 -13.68 -31.73 -3.58
CA LYS A 275 -12.79 -30.58 -3.49
C LYS A 275 -13.56 -29.31 -3.15
N PHE A 276 -12.93 -28.36 -2.45
CA PHE A 276 -13.44 -26.99 -2.30
C PHE A 276 -12.54 -26.00 -3.05
N LEU A 277 -13.12 -24.89 -3.50
CA LEU A 277 -12.38 -23.79 -4.10
C LEU A 277 -11.81 -22.91 -2.99
N ASN A 278 -10.48 -22.85 -2.86
CA ASN A 278 -9.80 -21.80 -2.10
C ASN A 278 -9.44 -20.68 -3.08
N ASN A 279 -9.97 -19.49 -2.83
CA ASN A 279 -9.66 -18.33 -3.66
C ASN A 279 -8.23 -17.86 -3.40
N ALA A 280 -7.66 -17.14 -4.37
CA ALA A 280 -6.33 -16.57 -4.29
C ALA A 280 -6.15 -15.74 -3.00
N ASN A 281 -4.98 -15.87 -2.40
CA ASN A 281 -4.58 -15.16 -1.18
C ASN A 281 -5.52 -15.39 0.03
N LYS A 282 -6.24 -16.52 0.08
CA LYS A 282 -7.09 -16.88 1.22
C LYS A 282 -6.48 -18.02 2.02
N ALA A 283 -6.68 -17.93 3.35
CA ALA A 283 -6.32 -19.01 4.24
C ALA A 283 -7.55 -19.85 4.61
N TYR A 284 -7.31 -21.12 4.89
CA TYR A 284 -8.28 -22.11 5.35
C TYR A 284 -7.67 -22.96 6.46
N LEU A 285 -8.51 -23.67 7.18
CA LEU A 285 -8.10 -24.63 8.22
C LEU A 285 -8.42 -26.05 7.75
N GLU A 286 -7.53 -27.01 8.00
CA GLU A 286 -7.77 -28.44 7.74
C GLU A 286 -7.50 -29.24 9.01
N LEU A 287 -8.50 -29.94 9.49
CA LEU A 287 -8.44 -30.67 10.75
C LEU A 287 -8.75 -32.15 10.53
N ALA A 288 -7.97 -33.01 11.18
CA ALA A 288 -8.25 -34.46 11.20
C ALA A 288 -9.53 -34.75 12.00
N ASN A 289 -10.40 -35.57 11.46
CA ASN A 289 -11.73 -35.86 12.02
C ASN A 289 -11.64 -36.52 13.42
N ASN A 290 -10.65 -37.37 13.68
CA ASN A 290 -10.42 -38.01 14.97
C ASN A 290 -10.08 -37.01 16.09
N ARG A 291 -9.57 -35.82 15.76
CA ARG A 291 -9.26 -34.77 16.73
C ARG A 291 -10.52 -34.07 17.27
N LEU A 292 -11.62 -34.14 16.52
CA LEU A 292 -12.88 -33.45 16.82
C LEU A 292 -13.90 -34.37 17.51
N GLY A 293 -13.57 -35.66 17.76
CA GLY A 293 -14.52 -36.63 18.27
C GLY A 293 -15.71 -36.90 17.34
N ILE A 294 -15.60 -36.48 16.08
CA ILE A 294 -16.61 -36.68 15.04
C ILE A 294 -16.36 -38.07 14.45
N SER A 295 -17.31 -39.00 14.56
CA SER A 295 -17.24 -40.26 13.85
C SER A 295 -17.44 -40.05 12.35
N ASP A 296 -16.82 -40.89 11.52
CA ASP A 296 -16.98 -40.80 10.05
C ASP A 296 -18.46 -40.95 9.62
N ASP A 297 -19.30 -41.60 10.43
CA ASP A 297 -20.74 -41.74 10.21
C ASP A 297 -21.55 -40.47 10.47
N GLU A 298 -21.05 -39.54 11.30
CA GLU A 298 -21.64 -38.20 11.48
C GLU A 298 -21.25 -37.20 10.37
N LEU A 299 -20.30 -37.57 9.53
CA LEU A 299 -19.87 -36.87 8.35
C LEU A 299 -20.76 -37.15 7.13
N ASP A 300 -21.89 -37.88 7.31
CA ASP A 300 -22.77 -38.25 6.21
C ASP A 300 -23.18 -37.05 5.37
N THR A 301 -22.88 -37.23 4.11
CA THR A 301 -23.00 -36.33 2.99
C THR A 301 -24.43 -36.07 2.53
N SER A 302 -25.41 -36.17 3.42
CA SER A 302 -26.75 -35.79 3.04
C SER A 302 -26.82 -34.29 2.76
N VAL A 303 -26.93 -34.01 1.48
CA VAL A 303 -27.29 -32.75 0.85
C VAL A 303 -28.53 -32.19 1.57
N GLY A 304 -28.32 -31.34 2.57
CA GLY A 304 -29.40 -30.75 3.30
C GLY A 304 -28.88 -29.94 4.49
N GLY A 305 -28.53 -28.72 4.29
CA GLY A 305 -28.64 -27.52 5.10
C GLY A 305 -28.35 -27.50 6.62
N ALA A 306 -28.26 -28.63 7.29
CA ALA A 306 -28.29 -28.69 8.77
C ALA A 306 -26.94 -28.86 9.46
N GLN A 307 -25.85 -29.12 8.77
CA GLN A 307 -24.52 -29.32 9.36
C GLN A 307 -23.53 -28.17 9.17
N LEU A 308 -23.94 -27.07 8.55
CA LEU A 308 -23.15 -25.81 8.55
C LEU A 308 -23.08 -25.16 9.95
N SER A 309 -23.87 -25.65 10.92
CA SER A 309 -24.03 -25.02 12.24
C SER A 309 -22.90 -25.29 13.25
N LYS A 310 -21.97 -26.22 12.99
CA LYS A 310 -20.79 -26.41 13.85
C LYS A 310 -19.57 -25.73 13.23
N GLY A 311 -19.45 -24.43 13.45
CA GLY A 311 -18.25 -23.65 13.16
C GLY A 311 -17.35 -23.53 14.38
N PHE A 312 -16.13 -23.07 14.14
CA PHE A 312 -15.21 -22.66 15.20
C PHE A 312 -15.22 -21.14 15.32
N SER A 313 -15.47 -20.63 16.51
CA SER A 313 -15.25 -19.23 16.86
C SER A 313 -13.76 -18.93 17.02
N PHE A 314 -13.38 -17.66 17.03
CA PHE A 314 -12.01 -17.25 17.28
C PHE A 314 -11.81 -16.83 18.73
N GLN A 315 -10.79 -17.39 19.37
CA GLN A 315 -10.30 -16.95 20.67
C GLN A 315 -9.05 -16.11 20.47
N PHE A 316 -9.22 -14.80 20.51
CA PHE A 316 -8.13 -13.85 20.42
C PHE A 316 -7.33 -13.82 21.73
N PRO A 317 -5.99 -13.59 21.67
CA PRO A 317 -5.23 -13.34 22.86
C PRO A 317 -5.84 -12.14 23.59
N GLU A 318 -6.04 -12.27 24.90
CA GLU A 318 -6.48 -11.13 25.69
C GLU A 318 -5.41 -10.03 25.57
N ALA A 319 -5.86 -8.79 25.32
CA ALA A 319 -4.96 -7.66 25.46
C ALA A 319 -4.40 -7.70 26.90
N THR A 320 -3.08 -7.80 27.03
CA THR A 320 -2.37 -7.81 28.33
C THR A 320 -2.45 -6.43 28.99
N GLY A 321 -3.68 -6.03 29.32
CA GLY A 321 -4.04 -4.86 30.08
C GLY A 321 -4.96 -5.30 31.21
N ILE A 322 -4.38 -5.68 32.34
CA ILE A 322 -5.09 -6.06 33.58
C ILE A 322 -5.90 -7.36 33.41
N SER A 323 -5.22 -8.51 33.32
CA SER A 323 -5.81 -9.80 33.59
C SER A 323 -6.31 -9.79 35.04
N GLY A 324 -7.63 -9.88 35.24
CA GLY A 324 -8.21 -10.00 36.59
C GLY A 324 -9.51 -9.25 36.83
N VAL A 325 -10.06 -8.51 35.86
CA VAL A 325 -11.45 -8.07 35.97
C VAL A 325 -12.34 -9.14 35.33
N THR A 326 -12.50 -10.25 36.03
CA THR A 326 -13.71 -11.04 35.88
C THR A 326 -14.86 -10.12 36.24
N THR A 327 -15.68 -9.70 35.29
CA THR A 327 -17.00 -9.16 35.60
C THR A 327 -17.71 -10.24 36.41
N PRO A 328 -17.95 -10.03 37.68
CA PRO A 328 -18.70 -11.03 38.45
C PRO A 328 -20.08 -11.11 37.83
N SER A 329 -20.43 -12.30 37.32
CA SER A 329 -21.78 -12.61 36.81
C SER A 329 -22.86 -12.60 37.88
N THR A 330 -22.51 -12.22 39.08
CA THR A 330 -23.43 -11.93 40.18
C THR A 330 -23.31 -10.46 40.57
N LEU A 331 -24.38 -9.71 40.36
CA LEU A 331 -24.58 -8.37 40.86
C LEU A 331 -24.26 -8.39 42.36
N SER A 332 -23.06 -7.92 42.75
CA SER A 332 -22.70 -7.88 44.16
C SER A 332 -23.35 -6.62 44.78
N ASN A 333 -24.25 -6.81 45.72
CA ASN A 333 -24.85 -5.71 46.52
C ASN A 333 -23.80 -5.01 47.39
N THR A 334 -22.71 -4.56 46.79
CA THR A 334 -21.57 -3.96 47.45
C THR A 334 -21.29 -2.59 46.86
N TYR A 335 -21.12 -1.59 47.73
CA TYR A 335 -20.71 -0.25 47.37
C TYR A 335 -19.19 -0.13 47.41
N TYR A 336 -18.63 0.61 46.48
CA TYR A 336 -17.22 0.99 46.44
C TYR A 336 -17.08 2.51 46.41
N ASP A 337 -16.10 3.06 47.12
CA ASP A 337 -15.75 4.48 46.97
C ASP A 337 -14.99 4.74 45.65
N LEU A 338 -14.71 6.00 45.36
CA LEU A 338 -14.00 6.38 44.11
C LEU A 338 -12.53 5.94 44.11
N GLN A 339 -11.98 5.45 45.22
CA GLN A 339 -10.67 4.82 45.32
C GLN A 339 -10.74 3.29 45.20
N GLY A 340 -11.92 2.71 44.95
CA GLY A 340 -12.12 1.28 44.80
C GLY A 340 -12.19 0.49 46.11
N ARG A 341 -12.30 1.13 47.24
CA ARG A 341 -12.43 0.47 48.58
C ARG A 341 -13.89 0.09 48.83
N LYS A 342 -14.11 -1.10 49.36
CA LYS A 342 -15.42 -1.60 49.74
C LYS A 342 -16.00 -0.79 50.91
N VAL A 343 -17.25 -0.35 50.75
CA VAL A 343 -17.96 0.44 51.78
C VAL A 343 -19.20 -0.33 52.22
N ALA A 344 -19.27 -0.70 53.50
CA ALA A 344 -20.37 -1.49 54.02
C ALA A 344 -21.66 -0.66 54.19
N GLN A 345 -21.53 0.61 54.56
CA GLN A 345 -22.65 1.57 54.70
C GLN A 345 -22.26 2.89 54.06
N PRO A 346 -22.80 3.22 52.86
CA PRO A 346 -22.51 4.48 52.21
C PRO A 346 -23.13 5.63 53.01
N THR A 347 -22.33 6.67 53.21
CA THR A 347 -22.75 7.94 53.77
C THR A 347 -22.92 8.98 52.64
N ARG A 348 -23.13 10.25 52.96
CA ARG A 348 -23.23 11.30 51.93
C ARG A 348 -21.98 11.32 51.07
N GLY A 349 -22.16 11.06 49.77
CA GLY A 349 -21.05 11.00 48.81
C GLY A 349 -21.41 10.27 47.52
N ILE A 350 -20.37 10.01 46.69
CA ILE A 350 -20.51 9.31 45.43
C ILE A 350 -19.82 7.95 45.54
N TYR A 351 -20.53 6.90 45.15
CA TYR A 351 -20.08 5.51 45.20
C TYR A 351 -20.34 4.78 43.87
N ILE A 352 -19.69 3.66 43.69
CA ILE A 352 -19.94 2.71 42.58
C ILE A 352 -20.75 1.52 43.16
N PHE A 353 -21.91 1.25 42.60
CA PHE A 353 -22.77 0.14 42.92
C PHE A 353 -23.19 -0.58 41.63
N ASN A 354 -22.89 -1.87 41.53
CA ASN A 354 -23.16 -2.67 40.32
C ASN A 354 -22.64 -2.00 39.05
N GLY A 355 -21.43 -1.44 39.09
CA GLY A 355 -20.80 -0.77 37.95
C GLY A 355 -21.40 0.59 37.59
N LYS A 356 -22.38 1.09 38.36
CA LYS A 356 -23.02 2.40 38.16
C LYS A 356 -22.66 3.38 39.26
N LYS A 357 -22.54 4.65 38.91
CA LYS A 357 -22.32 5.75 39.84
C LYS A 357 -23.63 6.07 40.57
N VAL A 358 -23.62 6.03 41.90
CA VAL A 358 -24.74 6.40 42.78
C VAL A 358 -24.29 7.46 43.77
N ALA A 359 -25.19 8.40 44.07
CA ALA A 359 -24.95 9.47 45.03
C ALA A 359 -25.91 9.30 46.22
N PHE A 360 -25.39 9.50 47.44
CA PHE A 360 -26.13 9.50 48.70
C PHE A 360 -26.07 10.86 49.37
#